data_a00e839df882f079a84861b8589c2eea
#
_entry.id   a00e839df882f079a84861b8589c2eea
#
_cell.length_a   1.000
_cell.length_b   1.000
_cell.length_c   1.000
_cell.angle_alpha   90.00
_cell.angle_beta   90.00
_cell.angle_gamma   90.00
#
_symmetry.space_group_name_H-M   'P 1'
#
loop_
_entity.id
_entity.type
_entity.pdbx_description
1 polymer ?
#
loop_
_entity_poly.entity_id
_entity_poly.type
_entity_poly.pdbx_seq_one_letter_code
_entity_poly.pdbx_strand_id
1 'polypeptide(L)'
;MYEYRKLTPEQRTQLVKQRLSRGQLPHGPTHPFRDQLFYTLSATCYEHKHHMFSEARRQQVLELLFKSIINNGLEIQAWVVLPNHYHLLVHVENFNTLGKLFQSVHGSTAKQWNFEDNNKGRKVWYRYVDRAIRSEGHYYTTLNYIHYNPVKHNHAHSPYDWSQSSVHWYLEHYGRKWLHDLWIQYPVRDYGRGWDD
;
A
#
# COMPACT_ATOMS: atom_id res chain seq x y z
N MET A 1 3.90 0.68 12.91
CA MET A 1 2.67 1.30 13.48
C MET A 1 2.22 0.62 14.77
N TYR A 2 2.35 -0.68 14.88
CA TYR A 2 2.13 -1.45 16.13
C TYR A 2 3.18 -1.13 17.21
N GLU A 3 4.39 -0.78 16.83
CA GLU A 3 5.48 -0.42 17.74
C GLU A 3 5.14 0.75 18.67
N TYR A 4 4.39 1.76 18.18
CA TYR A 4 3.95 2.87 19.05
C TYR A 4 3.07 2.42 20.23
N ARG A 5 2.29 1.37 20.06
CA ARG A 5 1.44 0.81 21.14
C ARG A 5 2.25 0.05 22.20
N LYS A 6 3.41 -0.49 21.79
CA LYS A 6 4.33 -1.22 22.69
C LYS A 6 5.22 -0.27 23.51
N LEU A 7 5.26 1.02 23.16
CA LEU A 7 6.04 2.02 23.87
C LEU A 7 5.41 2.39 25.22
N THR A 8 6.26 2.63 26.22
CA THR A 8 5.82 3.20 27.50
C THR A 8 5.30 4.64 27.32
N PRO A 9 4.54 5.20 28.28
CA PRO A 9 4.10 6.60 28.23
C PRO A 9 5.26 7.59 28.03
N GLU A 10 6.39 7.35 28.71
CA GLU A 10 7.61 8.17 28.62
C GLU A 10 8.22 8.11 27.23
N GLN A 11 8.34 6.90 26.67
CA GLN A 11 8.85 6.69 25.30
C GLN A 11 7.96 7.35 24.24
N ARG A 12 6.63 7.30 24.41
CA ARG A 12 5.68 8.01 23.55
C ARG A 12 5.88 9.51 23.60
N THR A 13 6.04 10.06 24.81
CA THR A 13 6.28 11.49 25.02
C THR A 13 7.58 11.94 24.39
N GLN A 14 8.66 11.16 24.55
CA GLN A 14 9.96 11.44 23.94
C GLN A 14 9.91 11.40 22.41
N LEU A 15 9.21 10.40 21.84
CA LEU A 15 9.02 10.30 20.40
C LEU A 15 8.23 11.48 19.83
N VAL A 16 7.19 11.95 20.55
CA VAL A 16 6.42 13.14 20.16
C VAL A 16 7.30 14.38 20.18
N LYS A 17 8.10 14.60 21.23
CA LYS A 17 9.05 15.72 21.32
C LYS A 17 10.07 15.70 20.17
N GLN A 18 10.63 14.52 19.85
CA GLN A 18 11.58 14.35 18.77
C GLN A 18 10.94 14.64 17.40
N ARG A 19 9.69 14.26 17.19
CA ARG A 19 8.95 14.59 15.95
C ARG A 19 8.69 16.08 15.80
N LEU A 20 8.23 16.72 16.87
CA LEU A 20 7.98 18.17 16.90
C LEU A 20 9.27 18.98 16.62
N SER A 21 10.40 18.58 17.19
CA SER A 21 11.68 19.24 16.93
C SER A 21 12.17 19.11 15.48
N ARG A 22 11.64 18.13 14.72
CA ARG A 22 11.88 17.90 13.29
C ARG A 22 10.78 18.49 12.40
N GLY A 23 9.87 19.32 12.92
CA GLY A 23 8.74 19.88 12.18
C GLY A 23 7.70 18.86 11.72
N GLN A 24 7.63 17.70 12.39
CA GLN A 24 6.74 16.61 12.05
C GLN A 24 5.49 16.62 12.93
N LEU A 25 4.35 16.15 12.38
CA LEU A 25 3.12 16.01 13.19
C LEU A 25 3.31 14.97 14.29
N PRO A 26 2.84 15.25 15.53
CA PRO A 26 3.04 14.37 16.71
C PRO A 26 2.60 12.93 16.50
N HIS A 27 1.50 12.74 15.80
CA HIS A 27 0.84 11.43 15.58
C HIS A 27 0.58 11.09 14.12
N GLY A 28 1.12 11.89 13.19
CA GLY A 28 1.01 11.65 11.75
C GLY A 28 2.12 10.77 11.21
N PRO A 29 1.92 10.05 10.10
CA PRO A 29 3.04 9.62 9.30
C PRO A 29 3.82 10.87 8.88
N THR A 30 5.15 10.76 8.87
CA THR A 30 5.97 11.80 8.29
C THR A 30 5.78 11.73 6.79
N HIS A 31 5.09 12.70 6.23
CA HIS A 31 5.09 12.96 4.79
C HIS A 31 6.09 14.08 4.53
N PRO A 32 7.41 13.81 4.50
CA PRO A 32 8.36 14.85 4.16
C PRO A 32 8.08 15.27 2.73
N PHE A 33 7.86 16.56 2.53
CA PHE A 33 7.81 17.15 1.19
C PHE A 33 9.11 16.74 0.48
N ARG A 34 9.00 16.07 -0.66
CA ARG A 34 10.15 15.59 -1.43
C ARG A 34 9.92 15.87 -2.90
N ASP A 35 10.96 16.24 -3.59
CA ASP A 35 10.98 16.45 -5.05
C ASP A 35 10.92 15.11 -5.83
N GLN A 36 10.26 14.10 -5.26
CA GLN A 36 10.09 12.80 -5.89
C GLN A 36 8.68 12.72 -6.48
N LEU A 37 8.56 12.13 -7.65
CA LEU A 37 7.29 11.98 -8.35
C LEU A 37 6.65 10.60 -8.13
N PHE A 38 7.46 9.57 -7.78
CA PHE A 38 6.96 8.21 -7.60
C PHE A 38 6.95 7.82 -6.13
N TYR A 39 5.87 7.13 -5.73
CA TYR A 39 5.66 6.69 -4.35
C TYR A 39 5.04 5.29 -4.30
N THR A 40 5.48 4.50 -3.32
CA THR A 40 4.73 3.32 -2.89
C THR A 40 3.72 3.77 -1.86
N LEU A 41 2.44 3.46 -2.09
CA LEU A 41 1.35 3.67 -1.16
C LEU A 41 0.87 2.31 -0.66
N SER A 42 0.78 2.15 0.64
CA SER A 42 0.35 0.89 1.26
C SER A 42 -0.71 1.16 2.31
N ALA A 43 -1.73 0.31 2.37
CA ALA A 43 -2.69 0.34 3.47
C ALA A 43 -3.05 -1.08 3.91
N THR A 44 -3.13 -1.26 5.22
CA THR A 44 -3.39 -2.53 5.87
C THR A 44 -4.72 -2.49 6.60
N CYS A 45 -5.45 -3.59 6.58
CA CYS A 45 -6.62 -3.78 7.44
C CYS A 45 -6.22 -3.76 8.91
N TYR A 46 -7.12 -3.28 9.77
CA TYR A 46 -6.89 -3.17 11.21
C TYR A 46 -6.57 -4.54 11.82
N GLU A 47 -5.46 -4.63 12.57
CA GLU A 47 -4.94 -5.87 13.17
C GLU A 47 -4.68 -6.98 12.15
N HIS A 48 -4.32 -6.63 10.92
CA HIS A 48 -4.06 -7.54 9.80
C HIS A 48 -5.22 -8.52 9.50
N LYS A 49 -6.45 -8.18 9.91
CA LYS A 49 -7.63 -9.01 9.64
C LYS A 49 -7.91 -9.09 8.15
N HIS A 50 -8.27 -10.27 7.68
CA HIS A 50 -8.54 -10.56 6.28
C HIS A 50 -9.92 -10.04 5.83
N HIS A 51 -10.17 -8.73 5.95
CA HIS A 51 -11.46 -8.14 5.54
C HIS A 51 -11.70 -8.18 4.04
N MET A 52 -10.65 -8.37 3.24
CA MET A 52 -10.68 -8.56 1.79
C MET A 52 -10.42 -10.01 1.39
N PHE A 53 -10.82 -11.00 2.21
CA PHE A 53 -10.63 -12.42 1.90
C PHE A 53 -11.34 -12.80 0.59
N SER A 54 -12.58 -12.34 0.36
CA SER A 54 -13.30 -12.60 -0.88
C SER A 54 -12.71 -11.82 -2.06
N GLU A 55 -12.71 -12.45 -3.22
CA GLU A 55 -12.31 -11.79 -4.47
C GLU A 55 -13.14 -10.55 -4.76
N ALA A 56 -14.45 -10.61 -4.51
CA ALA A 56 -15.36 -9.48 -4.70
C ALA A 56 -14.93 -8.23 -3.90
N ARG A 57 -14.49 -8.38 -2.63
CA ARG A 57 -14.02 -7.25 -1.83
C ARG A 57 -12.67 -6.72 -2.31
N ARG A 58 -11.77 -7.58 -2.78
CA ARG A 58 -10.50 -7.14 -3.39
C ARG A 58 -10.75 -6.37 -4.68
N GLN A 59 -11.63 -6.88 -5.53
CA GLN A 59 -12.03 -6.21 -6.77
C GLN A 59 -12.69 -4.86 -6.48
N GLN A 60 -13.60 -4.79 -5.52
CA GLN A 60 -14.23 -3.53 -5.09
C GLN A 60 -13.21 -2.47 -4.65
N VAL A 61 -12.23 -2.86 -3.83
CA VAL A 61 -11.16 -1.93 -3.39
C VAL A 61 -10.36 -1.46 -4.58
N LEU A 62 -10.00 -2.36 -5.49
CA LEU A 62 -9.21 -2.03 -6.68
C LEU A 62 -9.94 -1.02 -7.58
N GLU A 63 -11.22 -1.25 -7.85
CA GLU A 63 -12.06 -0.35 -8.66
C GLU A 63 -12.19 1.04 -8.03
N LEU A 64 -12.42 1.10 -6.71
CA LEU A 64 -12.51 2.37 -5.98
C LEU A 64 -11.17 3.12 -5.96
N LEU A 65 -10.06 2.39 -5.81
CA LEU A 65 -8.72 2.97 -5.88
C LEU A 65 -8.46 3.55 -7.28
N PHE A 66 -8.68 2.79 -8.34
CA PHE A 66 -8.50 3.27 -9.72
C PHE A 66 -9.34 4.51 -10.00
N LYS A 67 -10.65 4.43 -9.72
CA LYS A 67 -11.55 5.57 -9.90
C LYS A 67 -11.08 6.82 -9.14
N SER A 68 -10.68 6.63 -7.87
CA SER A 68 -10.26 7.76 -7.04
C SER A 68 -8.91 8.33 -7.47
N ILE A 69 -7.96 7.49 -7.86
CA ILE A 69 -6.61 7.89 -8.30
C ILE A 69 -6.71 8.67 -9.62
N ILE A 70 -7.41 8.13 -10.61
CA ILE A 70 -7.59 8.78 -11.92
C ILE A 70 -8.33 10.12 -11.77
N ASN A 71 -9.39 10.16 -10.96
CA ASN A 71 -10.17 11.38 -10.74
C ASN A 71 -9.37 12.50 -10.03
N ASN A 72 -8.27 12.16 -9.35
CA ASN A 72 -7.36 13.12 -8.71
C ASN A 72 -6.10 13.41 -9.53
N GLY A 73 -6.04 13.01 -10.81
CA GLY A 73 -4.91 13.28 -11.70
C GLY A 73 -3.64 12.53 -11.34
N LEU A 74 -3.75 11.38 -10.65
CA LEU A 74 -2.64 10.51 -10.31
C LEU A 74 -2.57 9.36 -11.30
N GLU A 75 -1.38 8.78 -11.47
CA GLU A 75 -1.15 7.65 -12.37
C GLU A 75 -0.73 6.42 -11.57
N ILE A 76 -1.38 5.28 -11.85
CA ILE A 76 -1.01 3.99 -11.25
C ILE A 76 0.02 3.31 -12.15
N GLN A 77 1.16 2.96 -11.58
CA GLN A 77 2.23 2.23 -12.26
C GLN A 77 2.15 0.72 -11.96
N ALA A 78 1.87 0.36 -10.71
CA ALA A 78 1.69 -1.05 -10.32
C ALA A 78 0.76 -1.16 -9.11
N TRP A 79 0.14 -2.34 -8.96
CA TRP A 79 -0.74 -2.64 -7.83
C TRP A 79 -0.77 -4.12 -7.48
N VAL A 80 -1.13 -4.38 -6.23
CA VAL A 80 -1.58 -5.68 -5.73
C VAL A 80 -2.56 -5.47 -4.58
N VAL A 81 -3.63 -6.25 -4.55
CA VAL A 81 -4.59 -6.28 -3.44
C VAL A 81 -4.62 -7.67 -2.85
N LEU A 82 -4.28 -7.79 -1.56
CA LEU A 82 -4.23 -9.02 -0.78
C LEU A 82 -5.39 -9.07 0.23
N PRO A 83 -5.63 -10.19 0.91
CA PRO A 83 -6.75 -10.34 1.84
C PRO A 83 -6.80 -9.31 2.98
N ASN A 84 -5.66 -8.73 3.37
CA ASN A 84 -5.53 -7.82 4.51
C ASN A 84 -4.78 -6.51 4.23
N HIS A 85 -4.22 -6.34 3.04
CA HIS A 85 -3.51 -5.11 2.66
C HIS A 85 -3.45 -4.94 1.15
N TYR A 86 -3.01 -3.77 0.72
CA TYR A 86 -2.67 -3.52 -0.68
C TYR A 86 -1.43 -2.64 -0.80
N HIS A 87 -0.76 -2.75 -1.94
CA HIS A 87 0.33 -1.87 -2.35
C HIS A 87 0.03 -1.26 -3.71
N LEU A 88 0.38 0.01 -3.86
CA LEU A 88 0.34 0.73 -5.13
C LEU A 88 1.69 1.39 -5.38
N LEU A 89 2.16 1.37 -6.61
CA LEU A 89 3.21 2.26 -7.09
C LEU A 89 2.53 3.33 -7.93
N VAL A 90 2.68 4.59 -7.56
CA VAL A 90 1.96 5.70 -8.18
C VAL A 90 2.88 6.86 -8.51
N HIS A 91 2.54 7.59 -9.58
CA HIS A 91 3.08 8.91 -9.86
C HIS A 91 2.18 9.95 -9.20
N VAL A 92 2.77 10.85 -8.40
CA VAL A 92 2.05 11.83 -7.57
C VAL A 92 2.69 13.20 -7.74
N GLU A 93 2.01 14.10 -8.40
CA GLU A 93 2.42 15.51 -8.51
C GLU A 93 1.94 16.34 -7.32
N ASN A 94 0.75 16.02 -6.79
CA ASN A 94 0.14 16.77 -5.68
C ASN A 94 -0.28 15.86 -4.52
N PHE A 95 0.47 15.92 -3.43
CA PHE A 95 0.22 15.14 -2.21
C PHE A 95 -1.06 15.52 -1.45
N ASN A 96 -1.56 16.75 -1.63
CA ASN A 96 -2.71 17.25 -0.85
C ASN A 96 -4.00 16.47 -1.09
N THR A 97 -4.09 15.76 -2.22
CA THR A 97 -5.27 14.96 -2.60
C THR A 97 -5.30 13.58 -1.95
N LEU A 98 -4.13 13.01 -1.61
CA LEU A 98 -4.03 11.61 -1.13
C LEU A 98 -4.82 11.33 0.14
N GLY A 99 -4.78 12.25 1.12
CA GLY A 99 -5.51 12.09 2.38
C GLY A 99 -7.02 11.93 2.17
N LYS A 100 -7.60 12.80 1.33
CA LYS A 100 -9.04 12.77 1.00
C LYS A 100 -9.40 11.53 0.17
N LEU A 101 -8.53 11.15 -0.78
CA LEU A 101 -8.70 9.96 -1.61
C LEU A 101 -8.82 8.70 -0.73
N PHE A 102 -7.84 8.46 0.12
CA PHE A 102 -7.87 7.28 0.99
C PHE A 102 -8.98 7.33 2.04
N GLN A 103 -9.31 8.51 2.57
CA GLN A 103 -10.45 8.66 3.46
C GLN A 103 -11.76 8.25 2.76
N SER A 104 -11.95 8.62 1.49
CA SER A 104 -13.11 8.23 0.71
C SER A 104 -13.18 6.73 0.47
N VAL A 105 -12.10 6.11 -0.03
CA VAL A 105 -12.04 4.68 -0.35
C VAL A 105 -12.19 3.83 0.93
N HIS A 106 -11.41 4.14 1.96
CA HIS A 106 -11.45 3.39 3.22
C HIS A 106 -12.74 3.61 4.00
N GLY A 107 -13.30 4.82 3.97
CA GLY A 107 -14.56 5.13 4.65
C GLY A 107 -15.75 4.42 4.01
N SER A 108 -15.85 4.42 2.67
CA SER A 108 -16.92 3.75 1.95
C SER A 108 -16.88 2.23 2.13
N THR A 109 -15.72 1.62 1.94
CA THR A 109 -15.55 0.17 2.11
C THR A 109 -15.78 -0.27 3.56
N ALA A 110 -15.26 0.48 4.55
CA ALA A 110 -15.50 0.18 5.96
C ALA A 110 -16.99 0.26 6.33
N LYS A 111 -17.70 1.28 5.84
CA LYS A 111 -19.15 1.42 6.06
C LYS A 111 -19.92 0.24 5.47
N GLN A 112 -19.63 -0.10 4.22
CA GLN A 112 -20.29 -1.17 3.50
C GLN A 112 -20.01 -2.54 4.15
N TRP A 113 -18.74 -2.89 4.39
CA TRP A 113 -18.39 -4.19 4.97
C TRP A 113 -18.86 -4.35 6.41
N ASN A 114 -18.93 -3.25 7.18
CA ASN A 114 -19.52 -3.29 8.52
C ASN A 114 -21.02 -3.56 8.48
N PHE A 115 -21.72 -3.06 7.46
CA PHE A 115 -23.13 -3.36 7.23
C PHE A 115 -23.33 -4.83 6.80
N GLU A 116 -22.57 -5.30 5.79
CA GLU A 116 -22.61 -6.66 5.28
C GLU A 116 -22.32 -7.71 6.36
N ASP A 117 -21.33 -7.43 7.21
CA ASP A 117 -20.87 -8.34 8.27
C ASP A 117 -21.67 -8.18 9.58
N ASN A 118 -22.73 -7.37 9.62
CA ASN A 118 -23.48 -7.01 10.84
C ASN A 118 -22.58 -6.58 12.03
N ASN A 119 -21.50 -5.84 11.74
CA ASN A 119 -20.50 -5.45 12.75
C ASN A 119 -20.30 -3.92 12.74
N LYS A 120 -21.34 -3.20 13.16
CA LYS A 120 -21.36 -1.74 13.20
C LYS A 120 -20.28 -1.16 14.10
N GLY A 121 -19.55 -0.17 13.58
CA GLY A 121 -18.50 0.55 14.33
C GLY A 121 -17.13 -0.17 14.35
N ARG A 122 -17.00 -1.35 13.75
CA ARG A 122 -15.73 -2.05 13.62
C ARG A 122 -14.74 -1.19 12.82
N LYS A 123 -13.51 -1.07 13.33
CA LYS A 123 -12.40 -0.45 12.60
C LYS A 123 -11.88 -1.45 11.55
N VAL A 124 -11.95 -1.07 10.27
CA VAL A 124 -11.54 -1.91 9.14
C VAL A 124 -10.12 -1.59 8.69
N TRP A 125 -9.79 -0.31 8.57
CA TRP A 125 -8.51 0.13 8.03
C TRP A 125 -7.59 0.76 9.06
N TYR A 126 -6.27 0.57 8.85
CA TYR A 126 -5.25 1.45 9.41
C TYR A 126 -5.05 2.68 8.53
N ARG A 127 -4.14 3.56 8.98
CA ARG A 127 -3.66 4.67 8.15
C ARG A 127 -2.82 4.10 7.00
N TYR A 128 -2.92 4.70 5.83
CA TYR A 128 -2.01 4.42 4.72
C TYR A 128 -0.60 4.94 5.04
N VAL A 129 0.38 4.36 4.38
CA VAL A 129 1.81 4.74 4.45
C VAL A 129 2.27 5.03 3.03
N ASP A 130 3.01 6.12 2.87
CA ASP A 130 3.71 6.47 1.63
C ASP A 130 5.22 6.36 1.81
N ARG A 131 5.90 5.92 0.76
CA ARG A 131 7.37 5.87 0.68
C ARG A 131 7.81 6.38 -0.67
N ALA A 132 8.66 7.41 -0.67
CA ALA A 132 9.20 7.98 -1.89
C ALA A 132 10.16 7.02 -2.59
N ILE A 133 10.04 6.91 -3.89
CA ILE A 133 10.97 6.19 -4.76
C ILE A 133 12.12 7.14 -5.11
N ARG A 134 13.37 6.70 -4.91
CA ARG A 134 14.54 7.58 -4.95
C ARG A 134 15.47 7.35 -6.14
N SER A 135 15.28 6.29 -6.89
CA SER A 135 16.11 5.92 -8.04
C SER A 135 15.35 4.96 -8.93
N GLU A 136 15.84 4.76 -10.14
CA GLU A 136 15.33 3.77 -11.08
C GLU A 136 15.40 2.34 -10.49
N GLY A 137 16.54 1.97 -9.91
CA GLY A 137 16.66 0.67 -9.24
C GLY A 137 15.65 0.49 -8.10
N HIS A 138 15.38 1.55 -7.32
CA HIS A 138 14.35 1.53 -6.29
C HIS A 138 12.94 1.36 -6.90
N TYR A 139 12.66 1.99 -8.04
CA TYR A 139 11.40 1.86 -8.76
C TYR A 139 11.15 0.41 -9.18
N TYR A 140 12.10 -0.21 -9.88
CA TYR A 140 11.94 -1.58 -10.37
C TYR A 140 11.97 -2.63 -9.26
N THR A 141 12.75 -2.42 -8.20
CA THR A 141 12.68 -3.28 -7.00
C THR A 141 11.31 -3.20 -6.35
N THR A 142 10.70 -2.00 -6.29
CA THR A 142 9.34 -1.80 -5.76
C THR A 142 8.29 -2.47 -6.66
N LEU A 143 8.41 -2.34 -7.98
CA LEU A 143 7.56 -3.01 -8.94
C LEU A 143 7.58 -4.54 -8.72
N ASN A 144 8.78 -5.10 -8.66
CA ASN A 144 8.98 -6.53 -8.41
C ASN A 144 8.43 -6.96 -7.06
N TYR A 145 8.61 -6.15 -6.01
CA TYR A 145 8.05 -6.40 -4.69
C TYR A 145 6.51 -6.45 -4.72
N ILE A 146 5.87 -5.52 -5.41
CA ILE A 146 4.41 -5.50 -5.57
C ILE A 146 3.92 -6.77 -6.27
N HIS A 147 4.58 -7.17 -7.37
CA HIS A 147 4.21 -8.38 -8.09
C HIS A 147 4.48 -9.67 -7.30
N TYR A 148 5.55 -9.70 -6.51
CA TYR A 148 5.93 -10.88 -5.70
C TYR A 148 5.15 -10.98 -4.38
N ASN A 149 4.44 -9.96 -3.99
CA ASN A 149 3.78 -9.86 -2.69
C ASN A 149 2.82 -11.03 -2.37
N PRO A 150 2.00 -11.55 -3.32
CA PRO A 150 1.16 -12.73 -3.08
C PRO A 150 1.96 -13.99 -2.73
N VAL A 151 3.12 -14.17 -3.35
CA VAL A 151 4.02 -15.30 -3.07
C VAL A 151 4.71 -15.14 -1.72
N LYS A 152 5.19 -13.93 -1.42
CA LYS A 152 5.78 -13.58 -0.12
C LYS A 152 4.86 -13.91 1.06
N HIS A 153 3.55 -13.72 0.89
CA HIS A 153 2.53 -13.97 1.91
C HIS A 153 1.84 -15.34 1.78
N ASN A 154 2.38 -16.26 0.97
CA ASN A 154 1.85 -17.62 0.78
C ASN A 154 0.39 -17.67 0.28
N HIS A 155 -0.04 -16.65 -0.47
CA HIS A 155 -1.35 -16.61 -1.12
C HIS A 155 -1.35 -17.21 -2.53
N ALA A 156 -0.16 -17.33 -3.14
CA ALA A 156 0.04 -17.90 -4.47
C ALA A 156 1.40 -18.61 -4.56
N HIS A 157 1.54 -19.57 -5.46
CA HIS A 157 2.83 -20.22 -5.75
C HIS A 157 3.66 -19.40 -6.73
N SER A 158 3.01 -18.66 -7.60
CA SER A 158 3.62 -17.77 -8.59
C SER A 158 2.94 -16.42 -8.58
N PRO A 159 3.64 -15.30 -8.87
CA PRO A 159 3.00 -14.00 -9.06
C PRO A 159 1.87 -14.01 -10.07
N TYR A 160 1.95 -14.87 -11.07
CA TYR A 160 0.95 -15.02 -12.13
C TYR A 160 -0.35 -15.72 -11.70
N ASP A 161 -0.37 -16.33 -10.53
CA ASP A 161 -1.55 -17.03 -10.00
C ASP A 161 -2.49 -16.09 -9.21
N TRP A 162 -2.13 -14.80 -9.09
CA TRP A 162 -2.89 -13.82 -8.31
C TRP A 162 -3.57 -12.78 -9.21
N SER A 163 -4.89 -12.89 -9.35
CA SER A 163 -5.69 -12.08 -10.29
C SER A 163 -5.69 -10.57 -9.98
N GLN A 164 -5.68 -10.16 -8.70
CA GLN A 164 -5.67 -8.75 -8.32
C GLN A 164 -4.25 -8.19 -8.22
N SER A 165 -3.48 -8.33 -9.32
CA SER A 165 -2.12 -7.83 -9.46
C SER A 165 -1.88 -7.27 -10.85
N SER A 166 -1.10 -6.19 -10.94
CA SER A 166 -0.66 -5.60 -12.19
C SER A 166 0.31 -6.47 -12.99
N VAL A 167 0.81 -7.57 -12.42
CA VAL A 167 1.73 -8.48 -13.13
C VAL A 167 1.13 -8.98 -14.46
N HIS A 168 -0.19 -9.17 -14.51
CA HIS A 168 -0.89 -9.61 -15.73
C HIS A 168 -0.84 -8.56 -16.83
N TRP A 169 -1.04 -7.28 -16.46
CA TRP A 169 -0.92 -6.17 -17.40
C TRP A 169 0.49 -6.08 -17.97
N TYR A 170 1.52 -6.22 -17.10
CA TYR A 170 2.91 -6.23 -17.53
C TYR A 170 3.25 -7.45 -18.39
N LEU A 171 2.68 -8.62 -18.08
CA LEU A 171 2.85 -9.84 -18.87
C LEU A 171 2.29 -9.68 -20.29
N GLU A 172 1.12 -9.06 -20.40
CA GLU A 172 0.44 -8.81 -21.69
C GLU A 172 1.20 -7.79 -22.56
N HIS A 173 1.69 -6.69 -21.94
CA HIS A 173 2.27 -5.57 -22.68
C HIS A 173 3.78 -5.70 -22.96
N TYR A 174 4.53 -6.33 -22.05
CA TYR A 174 5.99 -6.45 -22.14
C TYR A 174 6.47 -7.89 -22.30
N GLY A 175 5.65 -8.86 -21.97
CA GLY A 175 5.95 -10.28 -22.08
C GLY A 175 6.76 -10.87 -20.94
N ARG A 176 6.76 -12.20 -20.88
CA ARG A 176 7.39 -12.98 -19.80
C ARG A 176 8.91 -12.78 -19.71
N LYS A 177 9.59 -12.63 -20.86
CA LYS A 177 11.05 -12.46 -20.87
C LYS A 177 11.43 -11.14 -20.22
N TRP A 178 10.74 -10.05 -20.50
CA TRP A 178 11.00 -8.75 -19.88
C TRP A 178 10.81 -8.79 -18.37
N LEU A 179 9.73 -9.39 -17.89
CA LEU A 179 9.49 -9.56 -16.45
C LEU A 179 10.58 -10.39 -15.79
N HIS A 180 10.99 -11.50 -16.41
CA HIS A 180 12.05 -12.36 -15.89
C HIS A 180 13.39 -11.61 -15.77
N ASP A 181 13.80 -10.88 -16.82
CA ASP A 181 15.03 -10.10 -16.84
C ASP A 181 15.00 -9.01 -15.75
N LEU A 182 13.84 -8.36 -15.58
CA LEU A 182 13.63 -7.34 -14.55
C LEU A 182 13.78 -7.92 -13.13
N TRP A 183 13.25 -9.11 -12.89
CA TRP A 183 13.39 -9.78 -11.57
C TRP A 183 14.82 -10.19 -11.27
N ILE A 184 15.60 -10.57 -12.29
CA ILE A 184 17.03 -10.87 -12.12
C ILE A 184 17.80 -9.58 -11.84
N GLN A 185 17.53 -8.53 -12.58
CA GLN A 185 18.26 -7.26 -12.46
C GLN A 185 17.95 -6.50 -11.17
N TYR A 186 16.69 -6.55 -10.69
CA TYR A 186 16.22 -5.84 -9.50
C TYR A 186 15.54 -6.80 -8.50
N PRO A 187 16.30 -7.73 -7.90
CA PRO A 187 15.72 -8.72 -7.02
C PRO A 187 15.17 -8.09 -5.73
N VAL A 188 14.03 -8.61 -5.26
CA VAL A 188 13.33 -8.11 -4.06
C VAL A 188 14.15 -8.30 -2.79
N ARG A 189 14.82 -9.46 -2.62
CA ARG A 189 15.60 -9.80 -1.41
C ARG A 189 14.85 -9.43 -0.13
N ASP A 190 15.47 -8.60 0.74
CA ASP A 190 14.90 -8.11 2.00
C ASP A 190 14.06 -6.82 1.84
N TYR A 191 13.83 -6.35 0.61
CA TYR A 191 13.01 -5.17 0.37
C TYR A 191 11.58 -5.38 0.88
N GLY A 192 11.09 -4.43 1.66
CA GLY A 192 9.76 -4.54 2.27
C GLY A 192 9.68 -5.49 3.49
N ARG A 193 10.81 -5.93 4.03
CA ARG A 193 10.82 -6.72 5.27
C ARG A 193 10.23 -5.90 6.41
N GLY A 194 9.26 -6.48 7.12
CA GLY A 194 8.56 -5.83 8.25
C GLY A 194 7.60 -4.70 7.86
N TRP A 195 7.25 -4.54 6.57
CA TRP A 195 6.30 -3.51 6.16
C TRP A 195 4.85 -3.93 6.39
N ASP A 196 4.58 -5.21 6.27
CA ASP A 196 3.24 -5.80 6.24
C ASP A 196 2.94 -6.60 7.53
N ASP A 197 3.86 -6.55 8.52
CA ASP A 197 3.75 -7.23 9.82
C ASP A 197 3.00 -6.40 10.88
#